data_c3f155989e0c748d47a477442f025fdb
#
_entry.id   c3f155989e0c748d47a477442f025fdb
#
_cell.length_a   1.000
_cell.length_b   1.000
_cell.length_c   1.000
_cell.angle_alpha   90.00
_cell.angle_beta   90.00
_cell.angle_gamma   90.00
#
_symmetry.space_group_name_H-M   'P 1'
#
loop_
_entity.id
_entity.type
_entity.pdbx_description
1 polymer ?
#
loop_
_entity_poly.entity_id
_entity_poly.type
_entity_poly.pdbx_seq_one_letter_code
_entity_poly.pdbx_strand_id
1 'polypeptide(L)'
;MEFTEQMLERVAMAVNGTTELTIDGKPISFKAPFRRLTMTDAIREKTGYDITGRSEEELREACKQLNVEVDETFGKGKLIDAIFGQYCEEELIQPTFITDYPREMSPLCKRHRSNPDLTERFELFVNGKELCNAYSELNDPIDQLERFQEQLRLSEKGDDEAMFIDMDFVRALEYGMPTCSGMGIGIDRLTMFMTDQSSIQDVLFFPQMRPEKKVVNDPAEAYTAIGVPEEWVPVIQKMGYLTVESLRKLAPGKFFNDLCGFNK
;
A
#
# COMPACT_ATOMS: atom_id res chain seq x y z
N MET A 1 19.78 10.59 -0.55
CA MET A 1 19.35 11.02 0.80
C MET A 1 19.57 12.53 1.01
N GLU A 2 20.77 13.09 0.91
CA GLU A 2 21.02 14.52 1.16
C GLU A 2 20.16 15.46 0.31
N PHE A 3 19.99 15.16 -0.98
CA PHE A 3 19.09 15.91 -1.84
C PHE A 3 17.64 15.86 -1.32
N THR A 4 17.17 14.68 -0.92
CA THR A 4 15.80 14.47 -0.45
C THR A 4 15.51 15.24 0.83
N GLU A 5 16.37 15.13 1.83
CA GLU A 5 16.18 15.84 3.10
C GLU A 5 16.23 17.36 2.93
N GLN A 6 17.17 17.88 2.12
CA GLN A 6 17.25 19.33 1.83
C GLN A 6 16.03 19.82 1.02
N MET A 7 15.53 19.01 0.09
CA MET A 7 14.34 19.36 -0.68
C MET A 7 13.11 19.45 0.24
N LEU A 8 12.90 18.44 1.11
CA LEU A 8 11.76 18.42 2.03
C LEU A 8 11.82 19.53 3.08
N GLU A 9 13.01 19.83 3.60
CA GLU A 9 13.24 21.00 4.47
C GLU A 9 12.82 22.30 3.79
N ARG A 10 13.22 22.50 2.52
CA ARG A 10 12.82 23.67 1.74
C ARG A 10 11.33 23.72 1.46
N VAL A 11 10.71 22.59 1.18
CA VAL A 11 9.24 22.50 0.96
C VAL A 11 8.51 22.90 2.24
N ALA A 12 8.89 22.35 3.40
CA ALA A 12 8.29 22.70 4.68
C ALA A 12 8.41 24.20 4.97
N MET A 13 9.60 24.78 4.78
CA MET A 13 9.83 26.22 4.93
C MET A 13 9.02 27.07 3.95
N ALA A 14 8.88 26.64 2.69
CA ALA A 14 8.16 27.40 1.67
C ALA A 14 6.64 27.38 1.90
N VAL A 15 6.10 26.25 2.38
CA VAL A 15 4.65 26.07 2.58
C VAL A 15 4.21 26.59 3.95
N ASN A 16 4.96 26.28 5.00
CA ASN A 16 4.55 26.52 6.38
C ASN A 16 5.37 27.62 7.11
N GLY A 17 6.45 28.09 6.51
CA GLY A 17 7.36 29.06 7.15
C GLY A 17 8.21 28.48 8.28
N THR A 18 8.14 27.17 8.50
CA THR A 18 8.86 26.43 9.55
C THR A 18 9.15 25.01 9.11
N THR A 19 10.17 24.38 9.69
CA THR A 19 10.47 22.94 9.53
C THR A 19 9.80 22.08 10.60
N GLU A 20 9.29 22.71 11.66
CA GLU A 20 8.61 22.03 12.77
C GLU A 20 7.11 22.04 12.50
N LEU A 21 6.55 20.87 12.16
CA LEU A 21 5.13 20.70 11.85
C LEU A 21 4.45 19.84 12.92
N THR A 22 3.13 19.98 13.04
CA THR A 22 2.31 19.04 13.78
C THR A 22 1.51 18.23 12.75
N ILE A 23 1.63 16.90 12.78
CA ILE A 23 0.95 16.00 11.86
C ILE A 23 0.22 14.94 12.69
N ASP A 24 -1.09 14.82 12.54
CA ASP A 24 -1.95 13.95 13.36
C ASP A 24 -1.68 14.15 14.88
N GLY A 25 -1.49 15.38 15.31
CA GLY A 25 -1.19 15.76 16.71
C GLY A 25 0.22 15.43 17.20
N LYS A 26 1.13 14.94 16.34
CA LYS A 26 2.51 14.60 16.68
C LYS A 26 3.46 15.68 16.16
N PRO A 27 4.43 16.16 16.96
CA PRO A 27 5.46 17.09 16.49
C PRO A 27 6.45 16.34 15.59
N ILE A 28 6.66 16.84 14.37
CA ILE A 28 7.56 16.26 13.36
C ILE A 28 8.45 17.35 12.82
N SER A 29 9.78 17.10 12.82
CA SER A 29 10.79 18.02 12.31
C SER A 29 11.27 17.60 10.93
N PHE A 30 11.08 18.48 9.93
CA PHE A 30 11.66 18.33 8.59
C PHE A 30 13.02 18.99 8.46
N LYS A 31 13.68 19.30 9.58
CA LYS A 31 15.02 19.87 9.58
C LYS A 31 16.07 18.79 9.30
N ALA A 32 16.88 18.99 8.27
CA ALA A 32 17.99 18.09 7.95
C ALA A 32 19.11 18.18 9.01
N PRO A 33 19.90 17.10 9.24
CA PRO A 33 19.81 15.78 8.59
C PRO A 33 18.76 14.85 9.21
N PHE A 34 18.12 14.01 8.39
CA PHE A 34 17.19 12.98 8.87
C PHE A 34 17.95 11.77 9.42
N ARG A 35 17.28 11.00 10.28
CA ARG A 35 17.82 9.73 10.79
C ARG A 35 18.04 8.74 9.64
N ARG A 36 19.12 7.96 9.71
CA ARG A 36 19.45 6.88 8.79
C ARG A 36 19.58 5.60 9.58
N LEU A 37 18.88 4.55 9.13
CA LEU A 37 18.81 3.26 9.82
C LEU A 37 18.75 2.16 8.76
N THR A 38 19.55 1.11 8.91
CA THR A 38 19.44 -0.04 8.02
C THR A 38 18.19 -0.84 8.36
N MET A 39 17.60 -1.54 7.39
CA MET A 39 16.44 -2.42 7.63
C MET A 39 16.76 -3.47 8.70
N THR A 40 17.96 -4.06 8.64
CA THR A 40 18.42 -5.03 9.65
C THR A 40 18.48 -4.43 11.05
N ASP A 41 19.04 -3.22 11.18
CA ASP A 41 19.12 -2.56 12.48
C ASP A 41 17.74 -2.15 12.99
N ALA A 42 16.84 -1.70 12.12
CA ALA A 42 15.46 -1.38 12.50
C ALA A 42 14.75 -2.59 13.10
N ILE A 43 14.80 -3.72 12.42
CA ILE A 43 14.19 -4.98 12.91
C ILE A 43 14.86 -5.42 14.22
N ARG A 44 16.20 -5.39 14.28
CA ARG A 44 16.93 -5.80 15.48
C ARG A 44 16.65 -4.90 16.68
N GLU A 45 16.57 -3.58 16.49
CA GLU A 45 16.22 -2.65 17.57
C GLU A 45 14.83 -2.92 18.17
N LYS A 46 13.85 -3.33 17.35
CA LYS A 46 12.47 -3.54 17.76
C LYS A 46 12.16 -4.95 18.26
N THR A 47 12.76 -5.96 17.65
CA THR A 47 12.42 -7.36 17.91
C THR A 47 13.51 -8.13 18.65
N GLY A 48 14.74 -7.61 18.67
CA GLY A 48 15.94 -8.32 19.09
C GLY A 48 16.43 -9.39 18.11
N TYR A 49 15.74 -9.58 16.97
CA TYR A 49 16.07 -10.60 15.98
C TYR A 49 16.95 -10.02 14.86
N ASP A 50 18.04 -10.76 14.55
CA ASP A 50 18.94 -10.39 13.45
C ASP A 50 18.62 -11.23 12.22
N ILE A 51 18.16 -10.54 11.15
CA ILE A 51 17.80 -11.17 9.87
C ILE A 51 18.99 -11.48 8.96
N THR A 52 20.21 -11.04 9.32
CA THR A 52 21.41 -11.15 8.48
C THR A 52 21.72 -12.59 8.15
N GLY A 53 21.79 -12.93 6.87
CA GLY A 53 22.18 -14.27 6.39
C GLY A 53 21.19 -15.39 6.70
N ARG A 54 19.98 -15.07 7.20
CA ARG A 54 18.97 -16.08 7.54
C ARG A 54 18.35 -16.71 6.29
N SER A 55 18.05 -18.00 6.41
CA SER A 55 17.30 -18.74 5.40
C SER A 55 15.80 -18.38 5.45
N GLU A 56 15.04 -18.79 4.42
CA GLU A 56 13.58 -18.61 4.41
C GLU A 56 12.92 -19.36 5.58
N GLU A 57 13.38 -20.58 5.89
CA GLU A 57 12.86 -21.39 6.98
C GLU A 57 13.11 -20.74 8.36
N GLU A 58 14.32 -20.19 8.57
CA GLU A 58 14.67 -19.47 9.79
C GLU A 58 13.81 -18.20 9.97
N LEU A 59 13.52 -17.48 8.88
CA LEU A 59 12.66 -16.31 8.91
C LEU A 59 11.19 -16.68 9.17
N ARG A 60 10.69 -17.79 8.62
CA ARG A 60 9.34 -18.31 8.95
C ARG A 60 9.21 -18.66 10.42
N GLU A 61 10.23 -19.28 10.98
CA GLU A 61 10.25 -19.59 12.41
C GLU A 61 10.30 -18.31 13.25
N ALA A 62 11.08 -17.31 12.83
CA ALA A 62 11.10 -16.00 13.48
C ALA A 62 9.72 -15.31 13.43
N CYS A 63 9.04 -15.34 12.28
CA CYS A 63 7.67 -14.80 12.17
C CYS A 63 6.71 -15.46 13.15
N LYS A 64 6.77 -16.79 13.31
CA LYS A 64 5.96 -17.50 14.32
C LYS A 64 6.29 -17.05 15.75
N GLN A 65 7.58 -16.96 16.10
CA GLN A 65 8.02 -16.51 17.43
C GLN A 65 7.60 -15.07 17.73
N LEU A 66 7.61 -14.23 16.71
CA LEU A 66 7.22 -12.83 16.77
C LEU A 66 5.70 -12.62 16.58
N ASN A 67 4.90 -13.68 16.41
CA ASN A 67 3.47 -13.59 16.09
C ASN A 67 3.16 -12.72 14.88
N VAL A 68 3.99 -12.79 13.83
CA VAL A 68 3.74 -12.16 12.53
C VAL A 68 2.96 -13.14 11.67
N GLU A 69 1.79 -12.72 11.19
CA GLU A 69 0.98 -13.53 10.27
C GLU A 69 1.61 -13.51 8.87
N VAL A 70 1.88 -14.70 8.34
CA VAL A 70 2.50 -14.85 7.01
C VAL A 70 1.84 -15.98 6.24
N ASP A 71 1.72 -15.81 4.94
CA ASP A 71 1.23 -16.84 4.04
C ASP A 71 2.33 -17.86 3.67
N GLU A 72 1.92 -19.09 3.31
CA GLU A 72 2.87 -20.14 2.89
C GLU A 72 3.60 -19.79 1.57
N THR A 73 3.01 -18.91 0.76
CA THR A 73 3.58 -18.43 -0.51
C THR A 73 4.69 -17.39 -0.33
N PHE A 74 4.81 -16.79 0.88
CA PHE A 74 5.80 -15.73 1.11
C PHE A 74 7.23 -16.26 0.97
N GLY A 75 8.00 -15.67 0.06
CA GLY A 75 9.44 -15.85 -0.02
C GLY A 75 10.18 -15.02 1.02
N LYS A 76 11.50 -15.18 1.08
CA LYS A 76 12.40 -14.53 2.04
C LYS A 76 12.17 -13.02 2.15
N GLY A 77 12.04 -12.31 1.01
CA GLY A 77 11.81 -10.87 0.98
C GLY A 77 10.51 -10.47 1.71
N LYS A 78 9.38 -11.12 1.39
CA LYS A 78 8.08 -10.84 2.01
C LYS A 78 8.05 -11.19 3.50
N LEU A 79 8.79 -12.20 3.95
CA LEU A 79 8.91 -12.52 5.38
C LEU A 79 9.61 -11.40 6.15
N ILE A 80 10.67 -10.84 5.60
CA ILE A 80 11.39 -9.70 6.18
C ILE A 80 10.49 -8.47 6.20
N ASP A 81 9.79 -8.21 5.10
CA ASP A 81 8.86 -7.10 4.96
C ASP A 81 7.71 -7.17 5.98
N ALA A 82 7.14 -8.35 6.18
CA ALA A 82 6.10 -8.57 7.17
C ALA A 82 6.58 -8.28 8.61
N ILE A 83 7.81 -8.68 8.97
CA ILE A 83 8.39 -8.36 10.27
C ILE A 83 8.60 -6.84 10.40
N PHE A 84 9.14 -6.20 9.37
CA PHE A 84 9.38 -4.76 9.36
C PHE A 84 8.07 -3.97 9.47
N GLY A 85 7.07 -4.30 8.65
CA GLY A 85 5.77 -3.64 8.66
C GLY A 85 5.09 -3.72 10.04
N GLN A 86 5.11 -4.89 10.66
CA GLN A 86 4.44 -5.07 11.96
C GLN A 86 5.16 -4.38 13.12
N TYR A 87 6.48 -4.33 13.13
CA TYR A 87 7.25 -3.88 14.30
C TYR A 87 7.93 -2.53 14.16
N CYS A 88 8.21 -2.09 12.93
CA CYS A 88 9.05 -0.92 12.71
C CYS A 88 8.30 0.24 12.07
N GLU A 89 7.45 -0.02 11.08
CA GLU A 89 6.91 1.03 10.21
C GLU A 89 6.12 2.09 10.98
N GLU A 90 5.14 1.69 11.80
CA GLU A 90 4.30 2.61 12.59
C GLU A 90 5.07 3.41 13.65
N GLU A 91 6.25 2.94 14.04
CA GLU A 91 7.12 3.58 15.03
C GLU A 91 8.05 4.65 14.44
N LEU A 92 8.13 4.74 13.09
CA LEU A 92 8.95 5.71 12.38
C LEU A 92 8.24 7.07 12.28
N ILE A 93 8.10 7.75 13.41
CA ILE A 93 7.37 9.03 13.49
C ILE A 93 8.18 10.17 12.87
N GLN A 94 9.45 10.33 13.28
CA GLN A 94 10.33 11.35 12.71
C GLN A 94 10.86 10.90 11.35
N PRO A 95 11.13 11.84 10.42
CA PRO A 95 11.70 11.52 9.12
C PRO A 95 12.93 10.61 9.25
N THR A 96 12.80 9.37 8.77
CA THR A 96 13.85 8.35 8.89
C THR A 96 14.03 7.63 7.57
N PHE A 97 15.27 7.63 7.08
CA PHE A 97 15.65 6.79 5.95
C PHE A 97 15.91 5.37 6.42
N ILE A 98 15.20 4.41 5.84
CA ILE A 98 15.52 2.99 5.95
C ILE A 98 16.35 2.62 4.74
N THR A 99 17.53 2.01 4.96
CA THR A 99 18.52 1.70 3.92
C THR A 99 18.85 0.21 3.88
N ASP A 100 19.65 -0.19 2.90
CA ASP A 100 20.23 -1.52 2.80
C ASP A 100 19.18 -2.64 2.76
N TYR A 101 18.22 -2.46 1.86
CA TYR A 101 17.15 -3.44 1.62
C TYR A 101 17.72 -4.76 1.07
N PRO A 102 17.22 -5.92 1.55
CA PRO A 102 17.56 -7.20 0.96
C PRO A 102 17.27 -7.24 -0.55
N ARG A 103 18.15 -7.93 -1.28
CA ARG A 103 18.07 -8.05 -2.74
C ARG A 103 16.72 -8.61 -3.19
N GLU A 104 16.19 -9.58 -2.46
CA GLU A 104 14.96 -10.27 -2.76
C GLU A 104 13.71 -9.35 -2.74
N MET A 105 13.79 -8.23 -2.01
CA MET A 105 12.73 -7.21 -1.93
C MET A 105 12.83 -6.14 -3.02
N SER A 106 13.88 -6.17 -3.85
CA SER A 106 14.25 -5.03 -4.68
C SER A 106 14.66 -5.46 -6.09
N PRO A 107 13.75 -6.00 -6.91
CA PRO A 107 14.07 -6.62 -8.20
C PRO A 107 14.63 -5.65 -9.25
N LEU A 108 14.41 -4.34 -9.11
CA LEU A 108 14.88 -3.31 -10.04
C LEU A 108 16.08 -2.51 -9.51
N CYS A 109 16.55 -2.83 -8.29
CA CYS A 109 17.60 -2.07 -7.63
C CYS A 109 18.97 -2.68 -7.86
N LYS A 110 19.98 -1.84 -8.05
CA LYS A 110 21.37 -2.26 -8.16
C LYS A 110 21.86 -2.88 -6.86
N ARG A 111 22.69 -3.92 -6.98
CA ARG A 111 23.35 -4.55 -5.82
C ARG A 111 24.19 -3.53 -5.05
N HIS A 112 24.19 -3.65 -3.74
CA HIS A 112 25.02 -2.83 -2.88
C HIS A 112 26.51 -3.11 -3.13
N ARG A 113 27.34 -2.06 -3.13
CA ARG A 113 28.78 -2.12 -3.51
C ARG A 113 29.61 -3.07 -2.67
N SER A 114 29.30 -3.16 -1.37
CA SER A 114 30.09 -3.94 -0.40
C SER A 114 29.41 -5.21 0.06
N ASN A 115 28.10 -5.39 -0.21
CA ASN A 115 27.36 -6.58 0.17
C ASN A 115 26.35 -6.96 -0.94
N PRO A 116 26.64 -8.02 -1.74
CA PRO A 116 25.78 -8.41 -2.88
C PRO A 116 24.39 -8.92 -2.49
N ASP A 117 24.15 -9.23 -1.21
CA ASP A 117 22.84 -9.67 -0.70
C ASP A 117 21.90 -8.49 -0.38
N LEU A 118 22.44 -7.27 -0.46
CA LEU A 118 21.72 -6.02 -0.24
C LEU A 118 21.63 -5.21 -1.55
N THR A 119 20.81 -4.15 -1.52
CA THR A 119 20.67 -3.20 -2.62
C THR A 119 20.97 -1.78 -2.20
N GLU A 120 21.38 -0.93 -3.15
CA GLU A 120 21.53 0.51 -2.97
C GLU A 120 20.16 1.20 -3.05
N ARG A 121 19.30 0.95 -2.06
CA ARG A 121 17.93 1.45 -1.93
C ARG A 121 17.72 2.13 -0.59
N PHE A 122 16.91 3.16 -0.57
CA PHE A 122 16.34 3.68 0.65
C PHE A 122 14.84 3.99 0.47
N GLU A 123 14.12 3.90 1.54
CA GLU A 123 12.79 4.49 1.69
C GLU A 123 12.83 5.53 2.82
N LEU A 124 12.04 6.59 2.65
CA LEU A 124 11.86 7.60 3.68
C LEU A 124 10.49 7.43 4.31
N PHE A 125 10.49 7.17 5.61
CA PHE A 125 9.27 7.11 6.43
C PHE A 125 9.09 8.40 7.21
N VAL A 126 7.84 8.85 7.29
CA VAL A 126 7.40 10.00 8.10
C VAL A 126 6.03 9.66 8.69
N ASN A 127 5.87 9.81 9.99
CA ASN A 127 4.62 9.49 10.70
C ASN A 127 4.09 8.08 10.40
N GLY A 128 4.98 7.08 10.37
CA GLY A 128 4.62 5.70 10.10
C GLY A 128 4.20 5.41 8.67
N LYS A 129 4.53 6.27 7.71
CA LYS A 129 4.14 6.10 6.30
C LYS A 129 5.32 6.35 5.38
N GLU A 130 5.52 5.48 4.39
CA GLU A 130 6.48 5.70 3.31
C GLU A 130 6.10 6.97 2.53
N LEU A 131 7.03 7.90 2.45
CA LEU A 131 6.90 9.13 1.66
C LEU A 131 7.67 9.08 0.35
N CYS A 132 8.84 8.44 0.36
CA CYS A 132 9.75 8.42 -0.77
C CYS A 132 10.45 7.07 -0.86
N ASN A 133 10.67 6.60 -2.09
CA ASN A 133 11.46 5.41 -2.41
C ASN A 133 12.48 5.78 -3.48
N ALA A 134 13.74 5.42 -3.27
CA ALA A 134 14.82 5.76 -4.19
C ALA A 134 15.92 4.70 -4.18
N TYR A 135 16.52 4.46 -5.35
CA TYR A 135 17.58 3.47 -5.49
C TYR A 135 18.51 3.79 -6.66
N SER A 136 19.68 3.17 -6.63
CA SER A 136 20.53 3.08 -7.81
C SER A 136 19.88 2.10 -8.78
N GLU A 137 19.63 2.54 -10.01
CA GLU A 137 18.96 1.75 -11.04
C GLU A 137 19.84 0.54 -11.44
N LEU A 138 19.20 -0.63 -11.52
CA LEU A 138 19.86 -1.83 -12.04
C LEU A 138 20.03 -1.68 -13.55
N ASN A 139 21.27 -1.50 -13.99
CA ASN A 139 21.61 -1.27 -15.39
C ASN A 139 22.38 -2.43 -16.04
N ASP A 140 22.44 -3.59 -15.38
CA ASP A 140 23.01 -4.83 -15.93
C ASP A 140 21.86 -5.72 -16.46
N PRO A 141 21.76 -5.94 -17.79
CA PRO A 141 20.67 -6.74 -18.37
C PRO A 141 20.71 -8.20 -17.93
N ILE A 142 21.88 -8.76 -17.60
CA ILE A 142 22.01 -10.15 -17.16
C ILE A 142 21.45 -10.28 -15.74
N ASP A 143 21.90 -9.43 -14.81
CA ASP A 143 21.37 -9.41 -13.42
C ASP A 143 19.85 -9.12 -13.43
N GLN A 144 19.39 -8.21 -14.30
CA GLN A 144 17.96 -7.91 -14.39
C GLN A 144 17.13 -9.12 -14.86
N LEU A 145 17.62 -9.85 -15.84
CA LEU A 145 16.92 -11.07 -16.30
C LEU A 145 16.90 -12.15 -15.20
N GLU A 146 17.98 -12.32 -14.47
CA GLU A 146 18.03 -13.23 -13.31
C GLU A 146 16.97 -12.84 -12.25
N ARG A 147 16.84 -11.53 -11.96
CA ARG A 147 15.84 -11.03 -11.01
C ARG A 147 14.42 -11.31 -11.47
N PHE A 148 14.11 -11.06 -12.74
CA PHE A 148 12.79 -11.37 -13.29
C PHE A 148 12.47 -12.87 -13.25
N GLN A 149 13.47 -13.73 -13.52
CA GLN A 149 13.29 -15.19 -13.39
C GLN A 149 13.02 -15.61 -11.95
N GLU A 150 13.66 -14.96 -10.97
CA GLU A 150 13.40 -15.20 -9.55
C GLU A 150 11.96 -14.76 -9.17
N GLN A 151 11.52 -13.60 -9.63
CA GLN A 151 10.15 -13.12 -9.45
C GLN A 151 9.12 -14.06 -10.08
N LEU A 152 9.38 -14.57 -11.29
CA LEU A 152 8.48 -15.55 -11.93
C LEU A 152 8.31 -16.82 -11.08
N ARG A 153 9.39 -17.32 -10.47
CA ARG A 153 9.32 -18.50 -9.58
C ARG A 153 8.48 -18.23 -8.34
N LEU A 154 8.47 -16.98 -7.83
CA LEU A 154 7.61 -16.58 -6.71
C LEU A 154 6.14 -16.51 -7.16
N SER A 155 5.86 -15.98 -8.35
CA SER A 155 4.52 -15.97 -8.94
C SER A 155 3.96 -17.39 -9.14
N GLU A 156 4.78 -18.34 -9.61
CA GLU A 156 4.40 -19.75 -9.76
C GLU A 156 4.05 -20.43 -8.41
N LYS A 157 4.56 -19.91 -7.30
CA LYS A 157 4.23 -20.34 -5.94
C LYS A 157 2.95 -19.66 -5.39
N GLY A 158 2.34 -18.75 -6.16
CA GLY A 158 1.11 -18.04 -5.77
C GLY A 158 1.32 -16.63 -5.23
N ASP A 159 2.49 -16.03 -5.46
CA ASP A 159 2.74 -14.63 -5.14
C ASP A 159 2.15 -13.72 -6.23
N ASP A 160 0.96 -13.14 -5.98
CA ASP A 160 0.24 -12.29 -6.93
C ASP A 160 0.91 -10.93 -7.18
N GLU A 161 1.86 -10.52 -6.35
CA GLU A 161 2.60 -9.27 -6.49
C GLU A 161 3.91 -9.43 -7.25
N ALA A 162 4.32 -10.67 -7.53
CA ALA A 162 5.55 -10.96 -8.24
C ALA A 162 5.50 -10.45 -9.69
N MET A 163 6.60 -9.84 -10.14
CA MET A 163 6.72 -9.24 -11.45
C MET A 163 6.82 -10.32 -12.55
N PHE A 164 6.20 -10.06 -13.71
CA PHE A 164 6.39 -10.87 -14.92
C PHE A 164 7.71 -10.49 -15.62
N ILE A 165 8.19 -11.38 -16.51
CA ILE A 165 9.39 -11.09 -17.31
C ILE A 165 9.05 -10.11 -18.43
N ASP A 166 9.61 -8.91 -18.38
CA ASP A 166 9.56 -7.92 -19.45
C ASP A 166 10.83 -7.99 -20.30
N MET A 167 10.74 -8.71 -21.41
CA MET A 167 11.88 -8.89 -22.33
C MET A 167 12.20 -7.63 -23.14
N ASP A 168 11.24 -6.72 -23.32
CA ASP A 168 11.51 -5.46 -23.99
C ASP A 168 12.28 -4.52 -23.06
N PHE A 169 12.00 -4.55 -21.77
CA PHE A 169 12.78 -3.84 -20.77
C PHE A 169 14.23 -4.37 -20.70
N VAL A 170 14.43 -5.71 -20.68
CA VAL A 170 15.78 -6.31 -20.69
C VAL A 170 16.53 -5.90 -21.95
N ARG A 171 15.87 -5.98 -23.11
CA ARG A 171 16.46 -5.55 -24.41
C ARG A 171 16.84 -4.07 -24.40
N ALA A 172 16.03 -3.20 -23.79
CA ALA A 172 16.37 -1.79 -23.66
C ALA A 172 17.66 -1.58 -22.84
N LEU A 173 17.86 -2.37 -21.78
CA LEU A 173 19.11 -2.34 -20.99
C LEU A 173 20.32 -2.80 -21.80
N GLU A 174 20.17 -3.75 -22.74
CA GLU A 174 21.24 -4.23 -23.62
C GLU A 174 21.78 -3.13 -24.56
N TYR A 175 20.96 -2.13 -24.90
CA TYR A 175 21.42 -0.95 -25.65
C TYR A 175 22.29 -0.01 -24.83
N GLY A 176 22.35 -0.19 -23.55
CA GLY A 176 23.16 0.54 -22.60
C GLY A 176 22.38 1.59 -21.80
N MET A 177 22.33 1.43 -20.50
CA MET A 177 21.81 2.38 -19.54
C MET A 177 22.96 2.95 -18.72
N PRO A 178 23.17 4.29 -18.69
CA PRO A 178 24.21 4.89 -17.85
C PRO A 178 23.88 4.66 -16.37
N THR A 179 24.91 4.72 -15.53
CA THR A 179 24.72 4.66 -14.08
C THR A 179 23.89 5.87 -13.63
N CYS A 180 22.73 5.62 -13.06
CA CYS A 180 21.80 6.63 -12.57
C CYS A 180 21.07 6.15 -11.32
N SER A 181 20.37 7.05 -10.67
CA SER A 181 19.46 6.75 -9.57
C SER A 181 18.10 7.37 -9.84
N GLY A 182 17.05 6.65 -9.46
CA GLY A 182 15.68 7.11 -9.51
C GLY A 182 15.12 7.41 -8.11
N MET A 183 14.13 8.28 -8.04
CA MET A 183 13.42 8.60 -6.82
C MET A 183 11.94 8.84 -7.12
N GLY A 184 11.07 8.11 -6.42
CA GLY A 184 9.65 8.35 -6.36
C GLY A 184 9.25 9.04 -5.06
N ILE A 185 8.37 10.04 -5.15
CA ILE A 185 7.81 10.74 -3.99
C ILE A 185 6.29 10.74 -4.12
N GLY A 186 5.58 10.35 -3.06
CA GLY A 186 4.14 10.46 -2.97
C GLY A 186 3.72 11.91 -2.76
N ILE A 187 3.41 12.63 -3.86
CA ILE A 187 3.05 14.06 -3.79
C ILE A 187 1.79 14.29 -2.97
N ASP A 188 0.77 13.44 -3.12
CA ASP A 188 -0.46 13.54 -2.33
C ASP A 188 -0.17 13.32 -0.84
N ARG A 189 0.67 12.34 -0.51
CA ARG A 189 1.08 12.08 0.87
C ARG A 189 1.91 13.24 1.44
N LEU A 190 2.82 13.81 0.65
CA LEU A 190 3.55 15.02 1.05
C LEU A 190 2.60 16.18 1.31
N THR A 191 1.59 16.36 0.45
CA THR A 191 0.58 17.41 0.64
C THR A 191 -0.21 17.18 1.92
N MET A 192 -0.62 15.93 2.21
CA MET A 192 -1.27 15.60 3.48
C MET A 192 -0.44 16.01 4.68
N PHE A 193 0.87 15.72 4.67
CA PHE A 193 1.77 16.11 5.77
C PHE A 193 1.92 17.63 5.89
N MET A 194 2.08 18.34 4.76
CA MET A 194 2.26 19.80 4.78
C MET A 194 0.99 20.56 5.18
N THR A 195 -0.20 19.94 5.08
CA THR A 195 -1.49 20.56 5.37
C THR A 195 -2.21 19.93 6.56
N ASP A 196 -1.58 18.99 7.27
CA ASP A 196 -2.14 18.22 8.39
C ASP A 196 -3.51 17.60 8.04
N GLN A 197 -3.58 16.96 6.86
CA GLN A 197 -4.77 16.21 6.45
C GLN A 197 -4.54 14.71 6.62
N SER A 198 -5.48 14.03 7.27
CA SER A 198 -5.40 12.59 7.53
C SER A 198 -5.89 11.73 6.36
N SER A 199 -6.71 12.30 5.46
CA SER A 199 -7.29 11.61 4.31
C SER A 199 -6.73 12.14 2.99
N ILE A 200 -6.39 11.23 2.08
CA ILE A 200 -5.97 11.57 0.72
C ILE A 200 -7.07 12.29 -0.07
N GLN A 201 -8.35 12.05 0.25
CA GLN A 201 -9.48 12.70 -0.41
C GLN A 201 -9.50 14.21 -0.19
N ASP A 202 -8.95 14.68 0.94
CA ASP A 202 -8.91 16.10 1.30
C ASP A 202 -7.85 16.89 0.51
N VAL A 203 -6.91 16.20 -0.14
CA VAL A 203 -5.83 16.81 -0.91
C VAL A 203 -5.92 16.57 -2.42
N LEU A 204 -6.80 15.67 -2.86
CA LEU A 204 -7.05 15.42 -4.27
C LEU A 204 -8.01 16.44 -4.86
N PHE A 205 -7.62 17.09 -5.98
CA PHE A 205 -8.51 18.02 -6.69
C PHE A 205 -9.74 17.33 -7.29
N PHE A 206 -9.59 16.07 -7.75
CA PHE A 206 -10.65 15.30 -8.41
C PHE A 206 -10.68 13.87 -7.84
N PRO A 207 -11.10 13.68 -6.57
CA PRO A 207 -11.18 12.36 -5.98
C PRO A 207 -12.21 11.51 -6.73
N GLN A 208 -11.91 10.25 -6.96
CA GLN A 208 -12.88 9.31 -7.51
C GLN A 208 -13.97 9.06 -6.47
N MET A 209 -15.19 9.53 -6.78
CA MET A 209 -16.36 9.28 -5.97
C MET A 209 -16.98 7.94 -6.35
N ARG A 210 -17.50 7.21 -5.36
CA ARG A 210 -18.33 6.05 -5.69
C ARG A 210 -19.54 6.54 -6.48
N PRO A 211 -19.90 5.87 -7.60
CA PRO A 211 -21.12 6.21 -8.31
C PRO A 211 -22.29 6.22 -7.33
N GLU A 212 -23.07 7.28 -7.34
CA GLU A 212 -24.35 7.28 -6.62
C GLU A 212 -25.15 6.08 -7.11
N LYS A 213 -25.55 5.20 -6.19
CA LYS A 213 -26.54 4.20 -6.51
C LYS A 213 -27.83 4.97 -6.81
N LYS A 214 -28.12 5.21 -8.08
CA LYS A 214 -29.45 5.65 -8.48
C LYS A 214 -30.39 4.57 -7.98
N VAL A 215 -31.11 4.87 -6.93
CA VAL A 215 -32.24 4.04 -6.51
C VAL A 215 -33.29 4.26 -7.57
N VAL A 216 -33.29 3.41 -8.58
CA VAL A 216 -34.33 3.43 -9.59
C VAL A 216 -35.52 2.70 -8.97
N ASN A 217 -36.51 3.45 -8.58
CA ASN A 217 -37.80 2.88 -8.19
C ASN A 217 -38.53 2.48 -9.46
N ASP A 218 -38.98 1.22 -9.52
CA ASP A 218 -39.87 0.85 -10.60
C ASP A 218 -41.19 1.64 -10.48
N PRO A 219 -41.78 2.04 -11.61
CA PRO A 219 -43.08 2.73 -11.59
C PRO A 219 -44.20 1.81 -11.07
N ALA A 220 -45.29 2.40 -10.60
CA ALA A 220 -46.42 1.64 -10.03
C ALA A 220 -46.97 0.57 -10.99
N GLU A 221 -46.98 0.87 -12.28
CA GLU A 221 -47.42 -0.04 -13.34
C GLU A 221 -46.63 -1.33 -13.39
N ALA A 222 -45.35 -1.29 -13.04
CA ALA A 222 -44.51 -2.49 -13.00
C ALA A 222 -44.94 -3.45 -11.87
N TYR A 223 -45.36 -2.93 -10.73
CA TYR A 223 -45.87 -3.71 -9.60
C TYR A 223 -47.29 -4.29 -9.91
N THR A 224 -48.16 -3.48 -10.49
CA THR A 224 -49.51 -3.94 -10.86
C THR A 224 -49.45 -5.00 -11.95
N ALA A 225 -48.49 -4.96 -12.87
CA ALA A 225 -48.26 -5.97 -13.89
C ALA A 225 -47.94 -7.35 -13.32
N ILE A 226 -47.40 -7.44 -12.10
CA ILE A 226 -47.11 -8.70 -11.40
C ILE A 226 -48.20 -9.10 -10.39
N GLY A 227 -49.35 -8.34 -10.37
CA GLY A 227 -50.50 -8.64 -9.54
C GLY A 227 -50.52 -7.95 -8.19
N VAL A 228 -49.67 -6.96 -7.93
CA VAL A 228 -49.73 -6.13 -6.73
C VAL A 228 -50.86 -5.12 -6.91
N PRO A 229 -51.82 -5.03 -5.98
CA PRO A 229 -52.84 -3.93 -6.00
C PRO A 229 -52.16 -2.56 -5.90
N GLU A 230 -52.68 -1.60 -6.67
CA GLU A 230 -52.10 -0.25 -6.76
C GLU A 230 -51.95 0.43 -5.39
N GLU A 231 -52.90 0.24 -4.51
CA GLU A 231 -52.91 0.77 -3.14
C GLU A 231 -51.75 0.26 -2.26
N TRP A 232 -51.18 -0.90 -2.58
CA TRP A 232 -50.10 -1.49 -1.84
C TRP A 232 -48.69 -1.08 -2.35
N VAL A 233 -48.58 -0.55 -3.56
CA VAL A 233 -47.32 -0.16 -4.14
C VAL A 233 -46.55 0.85 -3.26
N PRO A 234 -47.18 1.94 -2.75
CA PRO A 234 -46.46 2.88 -1.86
C PRO A 234 -46.01 2.25 -0.54
N VAL A 235 -46.75 1.28 -0.03
CA VAL A 235 -46.38 0.55 1.21
C VAL A 235 -45.14 -0.33 0.96
N ILE A 236 -45.19 -1.08 -0.12
CA ILE A 236 -44.08 -1.97 -0.54
C ILE A 236 -42.81 -1.16 -0.77
N GLN A 237 -42.88 -0.03 -1.46
CA GLN A 237 -41.75 0.84 -1.69
C GLN A 237 -41.21 1.45 -0.38
N LYS A 238 -42.05 1.84 0.55
CA LYS A 238 -41.66 2.32 1.90
C LYS A 238 -40.98 1.23 2.73
N MET A 239 -41.35 -0.02 2.52
CA MET A 239 -40.65 -1.20 3.13
C MET A 239 -39.26 -1.43 2.54
N GLY A 240 -38.83 -0.65 1.53
CA GLY A 240 -37.53 -0.76 0.90
C GLY A 240 -37.49 -1.66 -0.34
N TYR A 241 -38.63 -2.19 -0.78
CA TYR A 241 -38.72 -2.98 -2.01
C TYR A 241 -39.00 -2.07 -3.21
N LEU A 242 -37.94 -1.40 -3.67
CA LEU A 242 -38.02 -0.31 -4.65
C LEU A 242 -38.10 -0.82 -6.10
N THR A 243 -37.88 -2.11 -6.35
CA THR A 243 -37.95 -2.73 -7.67
C THR A 243 -38.74 -4.05 -7.62
N VAL A 244 -39.42 -4.38 -8.70
CA VAL A 244 -40.11 -5.68 -8.88
C VAL A 244 -39.16 -6.85 -8.76
N GLU A 245 -37.92 -6.67 -9.22
CA GLU A 245 -36.86 -7.69 -9.12
C GLU A 245 -36.50 -7.98 -7.64
N SER A 246 -36.54 -6.98 -6.77
CA SER A 246 -36.31 -7.16 -5.34
C SER A 246 -37.41 -8.01 -4.68
N LEU A 247 -38.67 -7.92 -5.16
CA LEU A 247 -39.77 -8.75 -4.70
C LEU A 247 -39.65 -10.18 -5.21
N ARG A 248 -39.27 -10.39 -6.48
CA ARG A 248 -39.13 -11.73 -7.07
C ARG A 248 -38.08 -12.59 -6.37
N LYS A 249 -37.05 -11.99 -5.82
CA LYS A 249 -35.97 -12.68 -5.10
C LYS A 249 -36.30 -13.03 -3.66
N LEU A 250 -37.47 -12.59 -3.16
CA LEU A 250 -37.87 -12.84 -1.77
C LEU A 250 -38.52 -14.22 -1.60
N ALA A 251 -38.17 -14.89 -0.52
CA ALA A 251 -38.95 -16.00 -0.04
C ALA A 251 -40.30 -15.48 0.49
N PRO A 252 -41.45 -16.12 0.13
CA PRO A 252 -42.76 -15.64 0.53
C PRO A 252 -42.95 -15.40 2.04
N GLY A 253 -42.37 -16.24 2.88
CA GLY A 253 -42.39 -16.09 4.33
C GLY A 253 -41.64 -14.89 4.86
N LYS A 254 -40.59 -14.44 4.17
CA LYS A 254 -39.84 -13.24 4.54
C LYS A 254 -40.66 -11.99 4.28
N PHE A 255 -41.28 -11.89 3.10
CA PHE A 255 -42.14 -10.74 2.77
C PHE A 255 -43.28 -10.58 3.75
N PHE A 256 -43.95 -11.70 4.12
CA PHE A 256 -45.02 -11.67 5.12
C PHE A 256 -44.55 -11.15 6.48
N ASN A 257 -43.39 -11.62 6.96
CA ASN A 257 -42.83 -11.16 8.22
C ASN A 257 -42.45 -9.68 8.20
N ASP A 258 -41.89 -9.20 7.10
CA ASP A 258 -41.52 -7.80 6.92
C ASP A 258 -42.78 -6.92 6.88
N LEU A 259 -43.85 -7.37 6.23
CA LEU A 259 -45.16 -6.67 6.19
C LEU A 259 -45.79 -6.60 7.59
N CYS A 260 -45.76 -7.70 8.34
CA CYS A 260 -46.27 -7.72 9.72
C CYS A 260 -45.45 -6.82 10.67
N GLY A 261 -44.16 -6.69 10.41
CA GLY A 261 -43.27 -5.79 11.16
C GLY A 261 -43.47 -4.32 10.85
N PHE A 262 -43.84 -4.01 9.61
CA PHE A 262 -44.04 -2.63 9.14
C PHE A 262 -45.38 -2.01 9.65
N ASN A 263 -46.35 -2.82 9.99
CA ASN A 263 -47.65 -2.39 10.52
C ASN A 263 -47.69 -2.26 12.07
N LYS A 264 -46.55 -2.39 12.73
CA LYS A 264 -46.42 -2.10 14.16
C LYS A 264 -45.77 -0.74 14.38
#